data_bb55cd3265823c6629cbb08c9e471d15
#
_entry.id   bb55cd3265823c6629cbb08c9e471d15
#
_cell.length_a   1.000
_cell.length_b   1.000
_cell.length_c   1.000
_cell.angle_alpha   90.00
_cell.angle_beta   90.00
_cell.angle_gamma   90.00
#
_symmetry.space_group_name_H-M   'P 1'
#
loop_
_entity.id
_entity.type
_entity.pdbx_description
1 polymer ?
#
loop_
_entity_poly.entity_id
_entity_poly.type
_entity_poly.pdbx_seq_one_letter_code
_entity_poly.pdbx_strand_id
1 'polypeptide(L)'
;PVKEKYGLDFVALRYHAEEKLKKENATLKEIWEYIAKKNNLDWNTASALMQEEIDLEAQLLQPREEIRELYDKVVAACKRIVITSDMYLPSEVLARVLKQKGYEKFDAVYVSCEANARKSDGNLYDFVLKKEHLSDPSQLAHIGDNYSSDYQIPLKKGITAIYVPSIWDSIFSGESWWNGLKNEGRLSQDPFTRLLYSFVFLQYENECVTALNCDRQRIPTLKMYVHTMVAPMLVAIAMDLVSTPEIQQGYHKIQFAARDGYLPQKIYDLFAHFAGALPSNYLYVSRRALSFAEYSGFMDYFDAEGSMDVSYSLGKFIQQTILDSKTRDYVYENLTEKEKELDLHSDFLDAKKALQRFKNELERYFCAQRELALRYYDSGIFKEGEKELVFDCGYSGSVARGLGKAFPKATFDKYYLWQS
;
A
#
# COMPACT_ATOMS: atom_id res chain seq x y z
N PRO A 1 -5.58 -13.51 13.27
CA PRO A 1 -6.18 -14.86 13.37
C PRO A 1 -5.60 -15.67 14.55
N VAL A 2 -4.26 -15.84 14.65
CA VAL A 2 -3.63 -16.66 15.73
C VAL A 2 -3.90 -16.06 17.12
N LYS A 3 -3.77 -14.75 17.27
CA LYS A 3 -4.04 -14.05 18.53
C LYS A 3 -5.51 -14.16 18.94
N GLU A 4 -6.42 -14.02 18.01
CA GLU A 4 -7.86 -14.14 18.27
C GLU A 4 -8.28 -15.56 18.59
N LYS A 5 -7.76 -16.55 17.84
CA LYS A 5 -8.13 -17.95 17.99
C LYS A 5 -7.47 -18.65 19.18
N TYR A 6 -6.22 -18.29 19.50
CA TYR A 6 -5.42 -18.99 20.51
C TYR A 6 -4.93 -18.07 21.64
N GLY A 7 -5.22 -16.78 21.62
CA GLY A 7 -4.74 -15.80 22.60
C GLY A 7 -3.22 -15.53 22.54
N LEU A 8 -2.54 -15.97 21.47
CA LEU A 8 -1.10 -15.96 21.36
C LEU A 8 -0.60 -14.82 20.49
N ASP A 9 0.34 -14.04 21.01
CA ASP A 9 1.13 -13.12 20.19
C ASP A 9 2.20 -13.90 19.42
N PHE A 10 1.85 -14.38 18.25
CA PHE A 10 2.68 -15.24 17.41
C PHE A 10 4.05 -14.61 17.12
N VAL A 11 4.10 -13.33 16.77
CA VAL A 11 5.36 -12.67 16.39
C VAL A 11 6.34 -12.63 17.55
N ALA A 12 5.87 -12.23 18.73
CA ALA A 12 6.71 -12.17 19.94
C ALA A 12 7.19 -13.56 20.37
N LEU A 13 6.30 -14.57 20.31
CA LEU A 13 6.64 -15.95 20.69
C LEU A 13 7.65 -16.56 19.72
N ARG A 14 7.46 -16.36 18.43
CA ARG A 14 8.33 -16.88 17.38
C ARG A 14 9.72 -16.28 17.45
N TYR A 15 9.79 -14.95 17.58
CA TYR A 15 11.06 -14.23 17.74
C TYR A 15 11.81 -14.69 19.00
N HIS A 16 11.11 -14.79 20.14
CA HIS A 16 11.73 -15.24 21.40
C HIS A 16 12.25 -16.67 21.31
N ALA A 17 11.50 -17.59 20.69
CA ALA A 17 11.91 -18.98 20.53
C ALA A 17 13.15 -19.09 19.63
N GLU A 18 13.18 -18.37 18.52
CA GLU A 18 14.31 -18.34 17.59
C GLU A 18 15.59 -17.82 18.28
N GLU A 19 15.50 -16.67 18.96
CA GLU A 19 16.64 -16.09 19.68
C GLU A 19 17.17 -17.07 20.77
N LYS A 20 16.27 -17.76 21.45
CA LYS A 20 16.66 -18.71 22.48
C LYS A 20 17.39 -19.92 21.92
N LEU A 21 16.97 -20.41 20.76
CA LEU A 21 17.49 -21.65 20.15
C LEU A 21 18.53 -21.40 19.04
N LYS A 22 18.80 -20.14 18.69
CA LYS A 22 19.68 -19.74 17.59
C LYS A 22 21.09 -20.34 17.67
N LYS A 23 21.64 -20.50 18.88
CA LYS A 23 22.96 -21.07 19.07
C LYS A 23 23.03 -22.57 18.81
N GLU A 24 21.89 -23.26 18.81
CA GLU A 24 21.78 -24.70 18.73
C GLU A 24 21.54 -25.22 17.30
N ASN A 25 21.55 -24.33 16.28
CA ASN A 25 21.16 -24.67 14.91
C ASN A 25 19.78 -25.35 14.82
N ALA A 26 18.84 -24.90 15.63
CA ALA A 26 17.54 -25.53 15.76
C ALA A 26 16.76 -25.58 14.44
N THR A 27 16.09 -26.69 14.22
CA THR A 27 15.10 -26.85 13.14
C THR A 27 13.80 -26.11 13.46
N LEU A 28 12.99 -25.80 12.45
CA LEU A 28 11.66 -25.22 12.65
C LEU A 28 10.79 -26.07 13.58
N LYS A 29 10.91 -27.39 13.49
CA LYS A 29 10.19 -28.30 14.36
C LYS A 29 10.59 -28.12 15.85
N GLU A 30 11.86 -28.05 16.17
CA GLU A 30 12.36 -27.80 17.53
C GLU A 30 11.92 -26.43 18.06
N ILE A 31 11.89 -25.42 17.20
CA ILE A 31 11.35 -24.10 17.55
C ILE A 31 9.88 -24.20 17.95
N TRP A 32 9.06 -24.90 17.16
CA TRP A 32 7.65 -25.10 17.45
C TRP A 32 7.39 -26.02 18.64
N GLU A 33 8.21 -27.03 18.88
CA GLU A 33 8.18 -27.86 20.11
C GLU A 33 8.43 -26.99 21.35
N TYR A 34 9.39 -26.09 21.29
CA TYR A 34 9.65 -25.13 22.37
C TYR A 34 8.47 -24.19 22.62
N ILE A 35 7.86 -23.63 21.55
CA ILE A 35 6.68 -22.78 21.64
C ILE A 35 5.50 -23.54 22.24
N ALA A 36 5.23 -24.75 21.76
CA ALA A 36 4.16 -25.61 22.24
C ALA A 36 4.29 -25.91 23.72
N LYS A 37 5.48 -26.32 24.16
CA LYS A 37 5.77 -26.62 25.57
C LYS A 37 5.58 -25.40 26.48
N LYS A 38 6.03 -24.22 26.05
CA LYS A 38 5.92 -22.98 26.85
C LYS A 38 4.49 -22.46 26.98
N ASN A 39 3.63 -22.73 26.00
CA ASN A 39 2.28 -22.20 25.95
C ASN A 39 1.19 -23.25 26.16
N ASN A 40 1.57 -24.45 26.58
CA ASN A 40 0.66 -25.60 26.79
C ASN A 40 -0.21 -25.91 25.55
N LEU A 41 0.36 -25.77 24.36
CA LEU A 41 -0.30 -26.15 23.11
C LEU A 41 -0.11 -27.64 22.87
N ASP A 42 -1.15 -28.32 22.41
CA ASP A 42 -1.02 -29.67 21.88
C ASP A 42 -0.23 -29.65 20.56
N TRP A 43 0.42 -30.78 20.25
CA TRP A 43 1.29 -30.88 19.08
C TRP A 43 0.52 -30.77 17.76
N ASN A 44 -0.74 -31.22 17.72
CA ASN A 44 -1.53 -31.11 16.48
C ASN A 44 -1.77 -29.65 16.12
N THR A 45 -2.12 -28.83 17.12
CA THR A 45 -2.28 -27.38 16.94
C THR A 45 -0.95 -26.72 16.56
N ALA A 46 0.14 -27.04 17.27
CA ALA A 46 1.46 -26.46 16.98
C ALA A 46 1.96 -26.85 15.58
N SER A 47 1.77 -28.10 15.17
CA SER A 47 2.15 -28.60 13.84
C SER A 47 1.33 -27.93 12.72
N ALA A 48 0.04 -27.68 12.95
CA ALA A 48 -0.80 -26.96 11.98
C ALA A 48 -0.32 -25.52 11.80
N LEU A 49 0.01 -24.82 12.90
CA LEU A 49 0.55 -23.46 12.85
C LEU A 49 1.94 -23.41 12.20
N MET A 50 2.78 -24.41 12.43
CA MET A 50 4.07 -24.56 11.76
C MET A 50 3.88 -24.71 10.24
N GLN A 51 2.90 -25.48 9.80
CA GLN A 51 2.61 -25.64 8.38
C GLN A 51 2.08 -24.34 7.76
N GLU A 52 1.20 -23.61 8.47
CA GLU A 52 0.75 -22.27 8.04
C GLU A 52 1.94 -21.29 7.89
N GLU A 53 2.93 -21.33 8.80
CA GLU A 53 4.16 -20.52 8.70
C GLU A 53 4.93 -20.85 7.42
N ILE A 54 5.16 -22.14 7.14
CA ILE A 54 5.86 -22.59 5.93
C ILE A 54 5.12 -22.15 4.66
N ASP A 55 3.80 -22.29 4.64
CA ASP A 55 2.99 -21.96 3.46
C ASP A 55 2.96 -20.44 3.25
N LEU A 56 2.92 -19.66 4.31
CA LEU A 56 3.00 -18.20 4.25
C LEU A 56 4.37 -17.72 3.76
N GLU A 57 5.47 -18.27 4.29
CA GLU A 57 6.82 -17.96 3.80
C GLU A 57 6.94 -18.28 2.30
N ALA A 58 6.45 -19.45 1.88
CA ALA A 58 6.46 -19.85 0.48
C ALA A 58 5.67 -18.89 -0.43
N GLN A 59 4.56 -18.34 0.05
CA GLN A 59 3.77 -17.35 -0.67
C GLN A 59 4.48 -15.99 -0.78
N LEU A 60 5.06 -15.53 0.33
CA LEU A 60 5.65 -14.19 0.42
C LEU A 60 7.00 -14.07 -0.27
N LEU A 61 7.83 -15.13 -0.31
CA LEU A 61 9.12 -15.11 -0.98
C LEU A 61 8.96 -14.82 -2.48
N GLN A 62 9.76 -13.89 -2.99
CA GLN A 62 9.78 -13.51 -4.39
C GLN A 62 11.21 -13.59 -4.96
N PRO A 63 11.39 -13.99 -6.23
CA PRO A 63 12.69 -14.01 -6.86
C PRO A 63 13.23 -12.59 -7.10
N ARG A 64 14.56 -12.44 -7.05
CA ARG A 64 15.28 -11.28 -7.57
C ARG A 64 15.64 -11.55 -9.03
N GLU A 65 15.22 -10.69 -9.93
CA GLU A 65 15.46 -10.87 -11.37
C GLU A 65 16.96 -10.93 -11.72
N GLU A 66 17.79 -10.12 -11.07
CA GLU A 66 19.24 -10.16 -11.22
C GLU A 66 19.82 -11.54 -10.90
N ILE A 67 19.39 -12.15 -9.81
CA ILE A 67 19.82 -13.49 -9.41
C ILE A 67 19.23 -14.55 -10.33
N ARG A 68 18.01 -14.34 -10.80
CA ARG A 68 17.36 -15.21 -11.74
C ARG A 68 18.11 -15.27 -13.07
N GLU A 69 18.47 -14.12 -13.63
CA GLU A 69 19.28 -14.06 -14.86
C GLU A 69 20.64 -14.75 -14.71
N LEU A 70 21.29 -14.56 -13.55
CA LEU A 70 22.55 -15.22 -13.25
C LEU A 70 22.39 -16.74 -13.14
N TYR A 71 21.36 -17.19 -12.43
CA TYR A 71 21.02 -18.61 -12.30
C TYR A 71 20.77 -19.25 -13.68
N ASP A 72 19.99 -18.62 -14.55
CA ASP A 72 19.69 -19.12 -15.89
C ASP A 72 20.96 -19.25 -16.75
N LYS A 73 21.90 -18.30 -16.63
CA LYS A 73 23.21 -18.38 -17.30
C LYS A 73 24.05 -19.55 -16.78
N VAL A 74 24.03 -19.80 -15.46
CA VAL A 74 24.76 -20.92 -14.85
C VAL A 74 24.16 -22.26 -15.26
N VAL A 75 22.82 -22.36 -15.32
CA VAL A 75 22.09 -23.52 -15.83
C VAL A 75 22.43 -23.79 -17.31
N ALA A 76 22.41 -22.74 -18.14
CA ALA A 76 22.77 -22.85 -19.57
C ALA A 76 24.22 -23.30 -19.79
N ALA A 77 25.10 -22.92 -18.86
CA ALA A 77 26.51 -23.37 -18.88
C ALA A 77 26.71 -24.78 -18.31
N CYS A 78 25.61 -25.50 -18.01
CA CYS A 78 25.64 -26.88 -17.47
C CYS A 78 26.55 -27.03 -16.23
N LYS A 79 26.60 -26.01 -15.36
CA LYS A 79 27.34 -26.07 -14.12
C LYS A 79 26.53 -26.76 -13.03
N ARG A 80 27.23 -27.48 -12.14
CA ARG A 80 26.63 -28.03 -10.94
C ARG A 80 26.22 -26.90 -10.01
N ILE A 81 24.98 -26.92 -9.52
CA ILE A 81 24.41 -25.87 -8.67
C ILE A 81 24.04 -26.49 -7.33
N VAL A 82 24.58 -25.93 -6.26
CA VAL A 82 24.23 -26.30 -4.89
C VAL A 82 23.71 -25.06 -4.16
N ILE A 83 22.70 -25.26 -3.33
CA ILE A 83 22.10 -24.21 -2.49
C ILE A 83 22.63 -24.37 -1.07
N THR A 84 23.09 -23.27 -0.46
CA THR A 84 23.52 -23.23 0.94
C THR A 84 22.75 -22.18 1.73
N SER A 85 22.24 -22.52 2.90
CA SER A 85 21.47 -21.57 3.71
C SER A 85 21.70 -21.79 5.21
N ASP A 86 21.94 -20.69 5.94
CA ASP A 86 21.89 -20.66 7.40
C ASP A 86 20.46 -20.36 7.85
N MET A 87 19.64 -21.42 8.00
CA MET A 87 18.26 -21.27 8.41
C MET A 87 17.69 -22.53 9.10
N TYR A 88 16.50 -22.38 9.62
CA TYR A 88 15.76 -23.39 10.38
C TYR A 88 14.88 -24.31 9.52
N LEU A 89 14.60 -23.94 8.27
CA LEU A 89 13.78 -24.76 7.37
C LEU A 89 14.57 -25.98 6.89
N PRO A 90 13.94 -27.17 6.86
CA PRO A 90 14.54 -28.35 6.26
C PRO A 90 14.85 -28.16 4.76
N SER A 91 15.88 -28.84 4.29
CA SER A 91 16.31 -28.79 2.88
C SER A 91 15.21 -29.15 1.89
N GLU A 92 14.33 -30.10 2.22
CA GLU A 92 13.18 -30.48 1.40
C GLU A 92 12.17 -29.36 1.24
N VAL A 93 11.89 -28.60 2.33
CA VAL A 93 10.98 -27.44 2.30
C VAL A 93 11.57 -26.35 1.42
N LEU A 94 12.85 -26.04 1.64
CA LEU A 94 13.56 -25.02 0.85
C LEU A 94 13.61 -25.39 -0.64
N ALA A 95 13.90 -26.65 -0.96
CA ALA A 95 13.90 -27.18 -2.33
C ALA A 95 12.52 -27.02 -2.99
N ARG A 96 11.44 -27.32 -2.27
CA ARG A 96 10.06 -27.14 -2.78
C ARG A 96 9.77 -25.68 -3.07
N VAL A 97 10.09 -24.78 -2.15
CA VAL A 97 9.87 -23.34 -2.31
C VAL A 97 10.67 -22.80 -3.50
N LEU A 98 11.94 -23.13 -3.62
CA LEU A 98 12.77 -22.73 -4.77
C LEU A 98 12.19 -23.16 -6.11
N LYS A 99 11.73 -24.43 -6.22
CA LYS A 99 11.07 -24.92 -7.42
C LYS A 99 9.77 -24.17 -7.74
N GLN A 100 8.93 -23.90 -6.74
CA GLN A 100 7.71 -23.08 -6.91
C GLN A 100 8.01 -21.66 -7.42
N LYS A 101 9.17 -21.12 -7.07
CA LYS A 101 9.64 -19.81 -7.54
C LYS A 101 10.45 -19.88 -8.84
N GLY A 102 10.50 -21.06 -9.47
CA GLY A 102 11.08 -21.30 -10.79
C GLY A 102 12.60 -21.61 -10.78
N TYR A 103 13.22 -21.82 -9.62
CA TYR A 103 14.59 -22.35 -9.55
C TYR A 103 14.54 -23.88 -9.55
N GLU A 104 14.37 -24.48 -10.73
CA GLU A 104 14.08 -25.92 -10.85
C GLU A 104 15.34 -26.79 -10.87
N LYS A 105 16.46 -26.26 -11.34
CA LYS A 105 17.70 -27.00 -11.58
C LYS A 105 18.76 -26.68 -10.56
N PHE A 106 18.80 -27.47 -9.50
CA PHE A 106 19.91 -27.53 -8.56
C PHE A 106 20.13 -29.01 -8.14
N ASP A 107 21.38 -29.33 -7.79
CA ASP A 107 21.81 -30.70 -7.55
C ASP A 107 21.70 -31.10 -6.08
N ALA A 108 21.89 -30.13 -5.17
CA ALA A 108 21.80 -30.34 -3.72
C ALA A 108 21.40 -29.07 -2.97
N VAL A 109 20.84 -29.27 -1.77
CA VAL A 109 20.52 -28.20 -0.82
C VAL A 109 21.17 -28.54 0.52
N TYR A 110 21.99 -27.66 1.04
CA TYR A 110 22.70 -27.80 2.31
C TYR A 110 22.23 -26.71 3.28
N VAL A 111 21.65 -27.11 4.40
CA VAL A 111 21.08 -26.19 5.39
C VAL A 111 21.80 -26.36 6.73
N SER A 112 22.07 -25.26 7.40
CA SER A 112 22.81 -25.22 8.66
C SER A 112 22.17 -26.07 9.76
N CYS A 113 20.85 -26.10 9.86
CA CYS A 113 20.15 -26.88 10.89
C CYS A 113 20.27 -28.41 10.68
N GLU A 114 20.42 -28.90 9.44
CA GLU A 114 20.63 -30.31 9.14
C GLU A 114 22.11 -30.69 9.14
N ALA A 115 22.97 -29.80 8.67
CA ALA A 115 24.41 -30.03 8.63
C ALA A 115 25.08 -29.83 10.00
N ASN A 116 24.38 -29.24 10.97
CA ASN A 116 24.92 -28.77 12.24
C ASN A 116 26.19 -27.90 12.04
N ALA A 117 26.20 -27.09 11.03
CA ALA A 117 27.32 -26.26 10.58
C ALA A 117 26.81 -24.96 10.02
N ARG A 118 27.55 -23.86 10.16
CA ARG A 118 27.13 -22.53 9.70
C ARG A 118 28.11 -21.95 8.68
N LYS A 119 27.61 -21.05 7.85
CA LYS A 119 28.44 -20.22 6.97
C LYS A 119 29.25 -19.21 7.79
N SER A 120 28.66 -18.70 8.87
CA SER A 120 29.27 -17.66 9.71
C SER A 120 30.56 -18.09 10.43
N ASP A 121 30.77 -19.38 10.69
CA ASP A 121 32.00 -19.95 11.22
C ASP A 121 32.81 -20.68 10.16
N GLY A 122 32.29 -20.78 8.93
CA GLY A 122 32.90 -21.44 7.80
C GLY A 122 32.71 -22.94 7.73
N ASN A 123 32.13 -23.57 8.75
CA ASN A 123 32.01 -25.04 8.83
C ASN A 123 31.03 -25.60 7.78
N LEU A 124 30.01 -24.82 7.39
CA LEU A 124 29.10 -25.25 6.33
C LEU A 124 29.82 -25.33 4.98
N TYR A 125 30.80 -24.48 4.70
CA TYR A 125 31.62 -24.56 3.48
C TYR A 125 32.49 -25.83 3.48
N ASP A 126 33.11 -26.17 4.61
CA ASP A 126 33.89 -27.40 4.75
C ASP A 126 33.00 -28.62 4.52
N PHE A 127 31.77 -28.59 5.07
CA PHE A 127 30.78 -29.63 4.86
C PHE A 127 30.42 -29.77 3.38
N VAL A 128 30.15 -28.67 2.68
CA VAL A 128 29.84 -28.65 1.26
C VAL A 128 31.01 -29.20 0.43
N LEU A 129 32.22 -28.69 0.62
CA LEU A 129 33.41 -29.16 -0.09
C LEU A 129 33.58 -30.67 0.05
N LYS A 130 33.40 -31.21 1.27
CA LYS A 130 33.46 -32.65 1.55
C LYS A 130 32.34 -33.42 0.85
N LYS A 131 31.09 -32.92 0.88
CA LYS A 131 29.93 -33.58 0.26
C LYS A 131 30.01 -33.59 -1.26
N GLU A 132 30.56 -32.51 -1.84
CA GLU A 132 30.74 -32.36 -3.29
C GLU A 132 32.08 -32.98 -3.78
N HIS A 133 32.85 -33.60 -2.88
CA HIS A 133 34.12 -34.23 -3.19
C HIS A 133 35.14 -33.29 -3.83
N LEU A 134 35.13 -32.01 -3.45
CA LEU A 134 36.05 -31.00 -3.93
C LEU A 134 37.29 -30.96 -3.05
N SER A 135 38.44 -31.29 -3.61
CA SER A 135 39.75 -31.21 -2.94
C SER A 135 40.38 -29.84 -3.01
N ASP A 136 40.03 -29.07 -4.02
CA ASP A 136 40.51 -27.69 -4.23
C ASP A 136 39.31 -26.73 -4.05
N PRO A 137 39.30 -25.88 -3.01
CA PRO A 137 38.24 -24.92 -2.77
C PRO A 137 38.01 -23.95 -3.93
N SER A 138 38.99 -23.68 -4.76
CA SER A 138 38.84 -22.80 -5.94
C SER A 138 37.90 -23.32 -7.02
N GLN A 139 37.54 -24.62 -6.95
CA GLN A 139 36.54 -25.23 -7.83
C GLN A 139 35.10 -24.86 -7.45
N LEU A 140 34.91 -24.26 -6.26
CA LEU A 140 33.62 -23.77 -5.78
C LEU A 140 33.55 -22.25 -5.91
N ALA A 141 32.44 -21.73 -6.45
CA ALA A 141 32.10 -20.34 -6.42
C ALA A 141 30.86 -20.15 -5.55
N HIS A 142 30.89 -19.22 -4.60
CA HIS A 142 29.77 -18.88 -3.75
C HIS A 142 29.21 -17.49 -4.08
N ILE A 143 27.89 -17.35 -4.10
CA ILE A 143 27.19 -16.09 -4.36
C ILE A 143 26.20 -15.90 -3.22
N GLY A 144 26.24 -14.75 -2.56
CA GLY A 144 25.33 -14.44 -1.47
C GLY A 144 25.36 -12.99 -1.03
N ASP A 145 24.48 -12.64 -0.12
CA ASP A 145 24.18 -11.27 0.28
C ASP A 145 24.72 -10.86 1.65
N ASN A 146 25.21 -11.79 2.44
CA ASN A 146 25.85 -11.47 3.71
C ASN A 146 27.36 -11.24 3.51
N TYR A 147 27.80 -9.98 3.66
CA TYR A 147 29.18 -9.62 3.40
C TYR A 147 30.21 -10.43 4.21
N SER A 148 29.90 -10.77 5.47
CA SER A 148 30.78 -11.57 6.30
C SER A 148 30.72 -13.07 5.93
N SER A 149 29.54 -13.68 6.01
CA SER A 149 29.37 -15.13 5.86
C SER A 149 29.42 -15.61 4.41
N ASP A 150 28.98 -14.79 3.43
CA ASP A 150 28.92 -15.21 2.03
C ASP A 150 30.04 -14.67 1.16
N TYR A 151 30.82 -13.69 1.65
CA TYR A 151 31.92 -13.12 0.89
C TYR A 151 33.26 -13.29 1.59
N GLN A 152 33.43 -12.73 2.81
CA GLN A 152 34.75 -12.76 3.47
C GLN A 152 35.18 -14.17 3.89
N ILE A 153 34.28 -14.96 4.46
CA ILE A 153 34.61 -16.30 4.97
C ILE A 153 34.96 -17.26 3.84
N PRO A 154 34.17 -17.41 2.75
CA PRO A 154 34.55 -18.28 1.65
C PRO A 154 35.86 -17.85 1.00
N LEU A 155 36.13 -16.55 0.83
CA LEU A 155 37.45 -16.06 0.32
C LEU A 155 38.61 -16.53 1.19
N LYS A 156 38.46 -16.46 2.53
CA LYS A 156 39.51 -16.94 3.47
C LYS A 156 39.73 -18.43 3.34
N LYS A 157 38.74 -19.20 2.85
CA LYS A 157 38.85 -20.63 2.61
C LYS A 157 39.36 -20.98 1.20
N GLY A 158 39.65 -20.00 0.36
CA GLY A 158 40.10 -20.22 -1.02
C GLY A 158 38.94 -20.48 -2.00
N ILE A 159 37.68 -20.28 -1.57
CA ILE A 159 36.50 -20.36 -2.41
C ILE A 159 36.32 -19.04 -3.14
N THR A 160 36.02 -19.09 -4.44
CA THR A 160 35.65 -17.87 -5.18
C THR A 160 34.34 -17.32 -4.63
N ALA A 161 34.30 -16.05 -4.21
CA ALA A 161 33.09 -15.47 -3.66
C ALA A 161 32.67 -14.23 -4.43
N ILE A 162 31.35 -14.11 -4.65
CA ILE A 162 30.70 -12.97 -5.30
C ILE A 162 29.70 -12.40 -4.32
N TYR A 163 29.93 -11.14 -3.92
CA TYR A 163 28.99 -10.43 -3.04
C TYR A 163 27.91 -9.75 -3.89
N VAL A 164 26.67 -10.09 -3.60
CA VAL A 164 25.48 -9.43 -4.17
C VAL A 164 24.70 -8.82 -3.01
N PRO A 165 24.78 -7.50 -2.80
CA PRO A 165 24.13 -6.86 -1.66
C PRO A 165 22.67 -7.25 -1.52
N SER A 166 22.17 -7.36 -0.28
CA SER A 166 20.74 -7.51 -0.05
C SER A 166 19.98 -6.33 -0.69
N ILE A 167 18.69 -6.49 -0.97
CA ILE A 167 17.88 -5.40 -1.52
C ILE A 167 17.92 -4.18 -0.60
N TRP A 168 17.87 -4.39 0.72
CA TRP A 168 18.00 -3.33 1.71
C TRP A 168 19.34 -2.61 1.64
N ASP A 169 20.44 -3.35 1.55
CA ASP A 169 21.77 -2.75 1.45
C ASP A 169 21.95 -2.03 0.11
N SER A 170 21.44 -2.59 -0.97
CA SER A 170 21.48 -1.99 -2.31
C SER A 170 20.74 -0.64 -2.35
N ILE A 171 19.51 -0.60 -1.83
CA ILE A 171 18.65 0.59 -1.82
C ILE A 171 19.25 1.72 -0.98
N PHE A 172 19.89 1.39 0.14
CA PHE A 172 20.47 2.40 1.05
C PHE A 172 21.97 2.62 0.83
N SER A 173 22.56 2.02 -0.21
CA SER A 173 23.96 2.30 -0.57
C SER A 173 24.10 3.65 -1.27
N GLY A 174 25.13 4.42 -0.90
CA GLY A 174 25.43 5.69 -1.56
C GLY A 174 24.39 6.81 -1.31
N GLU A 175 24.29 7.73 -2.25
CA GLU A 175 23.31 8.84 -2.22
C GLU A 175 21.97 8.36 -2.81
N SER A 176 21.16 7.71 -1.99
CA SER A 176 19.82 7.29 -2.37
C SER A 176 18.77 8.23 -1.77
N TRP A 177 17.76 8.60 -2.57
CA TRP A 177 16.63 9.37 -2.07
C TRP A 177 15.82 8.62 -1.00
N TRP A 178 15.95 7.27 -0.91
CA TRP A 178 15.41 6.45 0.15
C TRP A 178 16.07 6.63 1.52
N ASN A 179 17.28 7.24 1.57
CA ASN A 179 18.01 7.45 2.83
C ASN A 179 17.23 8.31 3.85
N GLY A 180 16.33 9.18 3.39
CA GLY A 180 15.40 9.89 4.26
C GLY A 180 14.57 8.96 5.14
N LEU A 181 14.03 7.88 4.56
CA LEU A 181 13.24 6.89 5.29
C LEU A 181 14.06 6.13 6.35
N LYS A 182 15.33 5.84 6.06
CA LYS A 182 16.25 5.19 7.01
C LYS A 182 16.54 6.08 8.22
N ASN A 183 16.78 7.36 7.98
CA ASN A 183 17.15 8.32 9.01
C ASN A 183 15.98 8.65 9.96
N GLU A 184 14.74 8.53 9.51
CA GLU A 184 13.55 8.74 10.33
C GLU A 184 13.28 7.60 11.34
N GLY A 185 14.04 6.52 11.32
CA GLY A 185 13.89 5.37 12.24
C GLY A 185 12.60 4.56 12.07
N ARG A 186 11.72 4.98 11.17
CA ARG A 186 10.38 4.38 11.00
C ARG A 186 10.41 2.98 10.37
N LEU A 187 11.44 2.68 9.57
CA LEU A 187 11.53 1.41 8.84
C LEU A 187 11.96 0.22 9.72
N SER A 188 12.52 0.46 10.90
CA SER A 188 13.18 -0.60 11.69
C SER A 188 12.33 -1.22 12.79
N GLN A 189 11.19 -0.63 13.15
CA GLN A 189 10.47 -0.99 14.38
C GLN A 189 9.18 -1.78 14.15
N ASP A 190 8.55 -1.64 12.97
CA ASP A 190 7.31 -2.33 12.67
C ASP A 190 7.52 -3.42 11.60
N PRO A 191 7.27 -4.71 11.92
CA PRO A 191 7.43 -5.82 10.98
C PRO A 191 6.59 -5.69 9.71
N PHE A 192 5.38 -5.14 9.81
CA PHE A 192 4.50 -4.95 8.65
C PHE A 192 5.07 -3.88 7.70
N THR A 193 5.51 -2.75 8.24
CA THR A 193 6.17 -1.69 7.47
C THR A 193 7.42 -2.24 6.76
N ARG A 194 8.24 -3.04 7.44
CA ARG A 194 9.41 -3.68 6.82
C ARG A 194 9.04 -4.62 5.68
N LEU A 195 8.00 -5.44 5.88
CA LEU A 195 7.51 -6.34 4.84
C LEU A 195 7.02 -5.57 3.61
N LEU A 196 6.20 -4.54 3.82
CA LEU A 196 5.68 -3.69 2.75
C LEU A 196 6.81 -3.05 1.94
N TYR A 197 7.79 -2.44 2.62
CA TYR A 197 8.93 -1.83 1.94
C TYR A 197 9.84 -2.87 1.27
N SER A 198 9.95 -4.08 1.80
CA SER A 198 10.68 -5.16 1.12
C SER A 198 10.08 -5.48 -0.24
N PHE A 199 8.76 -5.53 -0.37
CA PHE A 199 8.09 -5.66 -1.67
C PHE A 199 8.32 -4.46 -2.57
N VAL A 200 8.22 -3.24 -2.04
CA VAL A 200 8.47 -2.01 -2.79
C VAL A 200 9.89 -2.00 -3.36
N PHE A 201 10.88 -2.30 -2.53
CA PHE A 201 12.29 -2.30 -2.93
C PHE A 201 12.61 -3.42 -3.92
N LEU A 202 12.01 -4.60 -3.75
CA LEU A 202 12.15 -5.69 -4.70
C LEU A 202 11.58 -5.31 -6.08
N GLN A 203 10.41 -4.70 -6.12
CA GLN A 203 9.81 -4.24 -7.38
C GLN A 203 10.67 -3.14 -8.02
N TYR A 204 11.19 -2.21 -7.21
CA TYR A 204 12.09 -1.17 -7.68
C TYR A 204 13.35 -1.77 -8.32
N GLU A 205 14.05 -2.70 -7.66
CA GLU A 205 15.25 -3.34 -8.19
C GLU A 205 14.95 -4.16 -9.45
N ASN A 206 13.89 -4.96 -9.47
CA ASN A 206 13.50 -5.75 -10.62
C ASN A 206 13.18 -4.87 -11.85
N GLU A 207 12.52 -3.74 -11.68
CA GLU A 207 12.26 -2.78 -12.76
C GLU A 207 13.56 -2.09 -13.22
N CYS A 208 14.51 -1.83 -12.31
CA CYS A 208 15.82 -1.27 -12.66
C CYS A 208 16.68 -2.25 -13.47
N VAL A 209 16.63 -3.54 -13.15
CA VAL A 209 17.34 -4.59 -13.91
C VAL A 209 16.79 -4.72 -15.32
N THR A 210 15.46 -4.69 -15.48
CA THR A 210 14.81 -4.81 -16.79
C THR A 210 14.94 -3.55 -17.65
N ALA A 211 15.04 -2.37 -17.03
CA ALA A 211 15.29 -1.10 -17.72
C ALA A 211 16.81 -0.90 -17.90
N LEU A 212 17.41 -1.51 -18.91
CA LEU A 212 18.81 -1.31 -19.28
C LEU A 212 19.22 0.19 -19.17
N ASN A 213 20.09 0.53 -18.22
CA ASN A 213 20.54 1.88 -17.85
C ASN A 213 19.63 2.68 -16.89
N CYS A 214 18.94 2.02 -15.98
CA CYS A 214 18.21 2.72 -14.93
C CYS A 214 19.16 3.48 -13.99
N ASP A 215 19.08 4.82 -14.02
CA ASP A 215 19.66 5.64 -12.96
C ASP A 215 18.83 5.42 -11.68
N ARG A 216 19.43 4.75 -10.69
CA ARG A 216 18.78 4.44 -9.39
C ARG A 216 18.35 5.67 -8.60
N GLN A 217 18.72 6.86 -9.04
CA GLN A 217 18.26 8.13 -8.45
C GLN A 217 16.95 8.63 -9.04
N ARG A 218 16.43 8.02 -10.10
CA ARG A 218 15.22 8.44 -10.79
C ARG A 218 14.19 7.31 -10.89
N ILE A 219 12.93 7.67 -10.85
CA ILE A 219 11.80 6.76 -11.14
C ILE A 219 11.54 6.83 -12.65
N PRO A 220 12.05 5.87 -13.46
CA PRO A 220 12.10 6.03 -14.90
C PRO A 220 10.77 5.76 -15.60
N THR A 221 9.82 5.08 -14.96
CA THR A 221 8.55 4.69 -15.58
C THR A 221 7.35 4.98 -14.71
N LEU A 222 6.17 5.20 -15.33
CA LEU A 222 4.91 5.33 -14.61
C LEU A 222 4.61 4.06 -13.79
N LYS A 223 4.92 2.88 -14.32
CA LYS A 223 4.73 1.61 -13.62
C LYS A 223 5.52 1.58 -12.32
N MET A 224 6.79 1.94 -12.38
CA MET A 224 7.67 2.02 -11.21
C MET A 224 7.15 3.04 -10.19
N TYR A 225 6.73 4.23 -10.63
CA TYR A 225 6.11 5.22 -9.75
C TYR A 225 4.88 4.67 -9.02
N VAL A 226 4.00 3.97 -9.76
CA VAL A 226 2.81 3.34 -9.15
C VAL A 226 3.22 2.29 -8.13
N HIS A 227 4.15 1.40 -8.45
CA HIS A 227 4.56 0.32 -7.55
C HIS A 227 5.30 0.80 -6.30
N THR A 228 6.11 1.86 -6.43
CA THR A 228 6.98 2.31 -5.33
C THR A 228 6.38 3.41 -4.46
N MET A 229 5.44 4.19 -5.01
CA MET A 229 4.86 5.34 -4.30
C MET A 229 3.36 5.21 -4.08
N VAL A 230 2.60 4.98 -5.16
CA VAL A 230 1.13 5.03 -5.08
C VAL A 230 0.55 3.79 -4.40
N ALA A 231 0.96 2.59 -4.82
CA ALA A 231 0.42 1.36 -4.27
C ALA A 231 0.71 1.17 -2.77
N PRO A 232 1.95 1.41 -2.26
CA PRO A 232 2.22 1.33 -0.82
C PRO A 232 1.38 2.33 0.00
N MET A 233 1.19 3.55 -0.51
CA MET A 233 0.34 4.55 0.14
C MET A 233 -1.12 4.07 0.24
N LEU A 234 -1.67 3.55 -0.85
CA LEU A 234 -3.05 3.05 -0.86
C LEU A 234 -3.23 1.82 0.03
N VAL A 235 -2.24 0.93 0.08
CA VAL A 235 -2.24 -0.22 1.00
C VAL A 235 -2.19 0.24 2.45
N ALA A 236 -1.33 1.20 2.79
CA ALA A 236 -1.23 1.75 4.14
C ALA A 236 -2.56 2.38 4.58
N ILE A 237 -3.22 3.16 3.71
CA ILE A 237 -4.54 3.74 3.96
C ILE A 237 -5.59 2.64 4.19
N ALA A 238 -5.63 1.63 3.34
CA ALA A 238 -6.59 0.54 3.47
C ALA A 238 -6.38 -0.24 4.77
N MET A 239 -5.13 -0.49 5.14
CA MET A 239 -4.78 -1.16 6.40
C MET A 239 -5.18 -0.32 7.62
N ASP A 240 -4.95 0.98 7.61
CA ASP A 240 -5.39 1.88 8.67
C ASP A 240 -6.92 1.85 8.82
N LEU A 241 -7.65 2.01 7.71
CA LEU A 241 -9.10 1.96 7.71
C LEU A 241 -9.66 0.62 8.24
N VAL A 242 -9.04 -0.51 7.89
CA VAL A 242 -9.48 -1.86 8.30
C VAL A 242 -9.10 -2.18 9.74
N SER A 243 -7.93 -1.74 10.22
CA SER A 243 -7.37 -2.17 11.49
C SER A 243 -7.64 -1.22 12.66
N THR A 244 -8.09 0.02 12.41
CA THR A 244 -8.34 1.02 13.45
C THR A 244 -9.67 0.75 14.15
N PRO A 245 -9.70 0.37 15.44
CA PRO A 245 -10.94 0.01 16.15
C PRO A 245 -11.94 1.16 16.21
N GLU A 246 -11.48 2.41 16.35
CA GLU A 246 -12.32 3.60 16.40
C GLU A 246 -13.07 3.80 15.08
N ILE A 247 -12.48 3.40 13.95
CA ILE A 247 -13.14 3.42 12.65
C ILE A 247 -14.14 2.27 12.57
N GLN A 248 -13.70 1.05 12.84
CA GLN A 248 -14.52 -0.14 12.65
C GLN A 248 -15.74 -0.22 13.59
N GLN A 249 -15.65 0.40 14.78
CA GLN A 249 -16.73 0.44 15.78
C GLN A 249 -17.49 1.76 15.81
N GLY A 250 -16.88 2.82 15.30
CA GLY A 250 -17.41 4.19 15.37
C GLY A 250 -18.34 4.58 14.22
N TYR A 251 -18.35 3.81 13.13
CA TYR A 251 -19.09 4.14 11.91
C TYR A 251 -19.92 2.96 11.41
N HIS A 252 -20.92 3.23 10.56
CA HIS A 252 -21.74 2.21 9.93
C HIS A 252 -21.23 1.84 8.53
N LYS A 253 -20.58 2.78 7.85
CA LYS A 253 -20.10 2.64 6.48
C LYS A 253 -18.98 3.64 6.17
N ILE A 254 -18.15 3.30 5.19
CA ILE A 254 -17.17 4.23 4.63
C ILE A 254 -17.63 4.67 3.23
N GLN A 255 -17.77 5.98 3.03
CA GLN A 255 -18.13 6.59 1.75
C GLN A 255 -16.86 7.09 1.06
N PHE A 256 -16.49 6.47 -0.03
CA PHE A 256 -15.36 6.91 -0.85
C PHE A 256 -15.83 7.93 -1.89
N ALA A 257 -15.49 9.19 -1.67
CA ALA A 257 -15.93 10.29 -2.53
C ALA A 257 -15.30 10.20 -3.93
N ALA A 258 -16.12 10.30 -4.96
CA ALA A 258 -15.68 10.38 -6.34
C ALA A 258 -14.90 11.70 -6.55
N ARG A 259 -13.86 11.69 -7.32
CA ARG A 259 -13.23 10.68 -8.21
C ARG A 259 -12.05 10.01 -7.51
N ASP A 260 -11.45 10.68 -6.55
CA ASP A 260 -10.20 10.31 -5.90
C ASP A 260 -10.35 9.07 -5.00
N GLY A 261 -11.57 8.81 -4.50
CA GLY A 261 -11.88 7.62 -3.70
C GLY A 261 -11.99 6.30 -4.47
N TYR A 262 -11.90 6.29 -5.81
CA TYR A 262 -12.10 5.06 -6.59
C TYR A 262 -11.06 3.98 -6.31
N LEU A 263 -9.78 4.31 -6.48
CA LEU A 263 -8.69 3.35 -6.21
C LEU A 263 -8.57 2.99 -4.72
N PRO A 264 -8.63 3.97 -3.78
CA PRO A 264 -8.68 3.67 -2.35
C PRO A 264 -9.78 2.69 -1.98
N GLN A 265 -11.01 2.85 -2.52
CA GLN A 265 -12.09 1.90 -2.27
C GLN A 265 -11.74 0.50 -2.77
N LYS A 266 -11.25 0.36 -4.00
CA LYS A 266 -10.90 -0.96 -4.56
C LYS A 266 -9.86 -1.69 -3.71
N ILE A 267 -8.87 -0.98 -3.20
CA ILE A 267 -7.86 -1.56 -2.33
C ILE A 267 -8.47 -1.88 -0.94
N TYR A 268 -9.27 -0.97 -0.38
CA TYR A 268 -9.98 -1.24 0.87
C TYR A 268 -10.83 -2.51 0.80
N ASP A 269 -11.62 -2.67 -0.24
CA ASP A 269 -12.52 -3.82 -0.42
C ASP A 269 -11.76 -5.16 -0.45
N LEU A 270 -10.54 -5.19 -0.99
CA LEU A 270 -9.68 -6.38 -0.96
C LEU A 270 -9.34 -6.80 0.48
N PHE A 271 -8.99 -5.84 1.35
CA PHE A 271 -8.66 -6.11 2.74
C PHE A 271 -9.90 -6.33 3.60
N ALA A 272 -10.95 -5.55 3.40
CA ALA A 272 -12.20 -5.62 4.16
C ALA A 272 -12.89 -6.97 4.05
N HIS A 273 -12.81 -7.61 2.88
CA HIS A 273 -13.35 -8.96 2.66
C HIS A 273 -12.75 -10.00 3.62
N PHE A 274 -11.43 -9.96 3.84
CA PHE A 274 -10.75 -10.90 4.74
C PHE A 274 -10.91 -10.56 6.22
N ALA A 275 -11.06 -9.28 6.54
CA ALA A 275 -11.14 -8.81 7.92
C ALA A 275 -12.58 -8.72 8.47
N GLY A 276 -13.61 -8.89 7.63
CA GLY A 276 -14.99 -8.65 8.02
C GLY A 276 -15.24 -7.19 8.42
N ALA A 277 -14.55 -6.27 7.76
CA ALA A 277 -14.57 -4.85 8.08
C ALA A 277 -15.85 -4.15 7.58
N LEU A 278 -15.98 -2.85 7.91
CA LEU A 278 -17.13 -2.03 7.53
C LEU A 278 -17.42 -2.08 6.03
N PRO A 279 -18.71 -2.05 5.63
CA PRO A 279 -19.06 -1.93 4.23
C PRO A 279 -18.59 -0.60 3.65
N SER A 280 -18.18 -0.62 2.39
CA SER A 280 -17.81 0.57 1.64
C SER A 280 -18.84 0.93 0.58
N ASN A 281 -18.87 2.20 0.20
CA ASN A 281 -19.64 2.67 -0.94
C ASN A 281 -18.84 3.71 -1.73
N TYR A 282 -18.90 3.64 -3.07
CA TYR A 282 -18.38 4.68 -3.94
C TYR A 282 -19.43 5.75 -4.16
N LEU A 283 -19.24 6.90 -3.53
CA LEU A 283 -20.20 8.00 -3.55
C LEU A 283 -19.93 8.93 -4.74
N TYR A 284 -20.83 8.94 -5.71
CA TYR A 284 -20.79 9.93 -6.79
C TYR A 284 -21.12 11.33 -6.25
N VAL A 285 -20.10 12.05 -5.86
CA VAL A 285 -20.21 13.38 -5.28
C VAL A 285 -19.19 14.34 -5.91
N SER A 286 -19.62 15.55 -6.13
CA SER A 286 -18.75 16.69 -6.42
C SER A 286 -19.26 17.90 -5.65
N ARG A 287 -18.39 18.90 -5.40
CA ARG A 287 -18.81 20.15 -4.74
C ARG A 287 -20.00 20.77 -5.43
N ARG A 288 -20.01 20.81 -6.77
CA ARG A 288 -21.13 21.36 -7.56
C ARG A 288 -22.42 20.54 -7.42
N ALA A 289 -22.36 19.20 -7.52
CA ALA A 289 -23.56 18.38 -7.36
C ALA A 289 -24.12 18.48 -5.95
N LEU A 290 -23.25 18.56 -4.96
CA LEU A 290 -23.62 18.67 -3.56
C LEU A 290 -24.24 20.02 -3.22
N SER A 291 -23.76 21.12 -3.83
CA SER A 291 -24.33 22.45 -3.61
C SER A 291 -25.82 22.55 -3.99
N PHE A 292 -26.28 21.79 -4.99
CA PHE A 292 -27.73 21.70 -5.28
C PHE A 292 -28.53 21.04 -4.14
N ALA A 293 -27.95 20.12 -3.40
CA ALA A 293 -28.60 19.52 -2.22
C ALA A 293 -28.45 20.40 -0.98
N GLU A 294 -27.32 21.09 -0.83
CA GLU A 294 -26.96 21.91 0.33
C GLU A 294 -27.77 23.21 0.42
N TYR A 295 -27.95 23.93 -0.70
CA TYR A 295 -28.60 25.25 -0.72
C TYR A 295 -30.08 25.15 -1.11
N SER A 296 -30.87 26.14 -0.66
CA SER A 296 -32.31 26.17 -0.89
C SER A 296 -32.71 26.68 -2.27
N GLY A 297 -31.87 27.50 -2.91
CA GLY A 297 -32.09 28.10 -4.22
C GLY A 297 -30.81 28.70 -4.82
N PHE A 298 -30.93 29.18 -6.06
CA PHE A 298 -29.78 29.73 -6.78
C PHE A 298 -29.20 30.99 -6.11
N MET A 299 -30.05 31.87 -5.62
CA MET A 299 -29.56 33.10 -4.96
C MET A 299 -28.88 32.78 -3.61
N ASP A 300 -29.38 31.82 -2.88
CA ASP A 300 -28.76 31.31 -1.64
C ASP A 300 -27.37 30.73 -1.94
N TYR A 301 -27.28 29.90 -2.97
CA TYR A 301 -26.01 29.34 -3.47
C TYR A 301 -25.06 30.45 -3.93
N PHE A 302 -25.55 31.43 -4.69
CA PHE A 302 -24.74 32.55 -5.19
C PHE A 302 -24.19 33.41 -4.04
N ASP A 303 -24.99 33.63 -2.99
CA ASP A 303 -24.56 34.40 -1.81
C ASP A 303 -23.45 33.68 -1.03
N ALA A 304 -23.50 32.34 -0.99
CA ALA A 304 -22.51 31.54 -0.26
C ALA A 304 -21.20 31.32 -1.04
N GLU A 305 -21.31 31.06 -2.34
CA GLU A 305 -20.19 30.63 -3.18
C GLU A 305 -19.65 31.76 -4.09
N GLY A 306 -20.44 32.79 -4.33
CA GLY A 306 -20.05 33.90 -5.21
C GLY A 306 -19.04 34.87 -4.58
N SER A 307 -18.85 34.86 -3.26
CA SER A 307 -17.91 35.72 -2.54
C SER A 307 -16.53 35.08 -2.35
N MET A 308 -16.07 34.29 -3.30
CA MET A 308 -14.78 33.59 -3.17
C MET A 308 -13.59 34.56 -3.24
N ASP A 309 -12.51 34.25 -2.51
CA ASP A 309 -11.24 35.00 -2.47
C ASP A 309 -10.42 34.95 -3.78
N VAL A 310 -11.03 34.55 -4.90
CA VAL A 310 -10.38 34.42 -6.20
C VAL A 310 -11.11 35.35 -7.20
N SER A 311 -10.35 36.18 -7.89
CA SER A 311 -10.86 37.02 -9.01
C SER A 311 -11.52 36.15 -10.08
N TYR A 312 -12.82 36.29 -10.25
CA TYR A 312 -13.66 35.45 -11.11
C TYR A 312 -14.81 36.24 -11.69
N SER A 313 -14.84 36.41 -13.01
CA SER A 313 -15.88 37.24 -13.64
C SER A 313 -17.26 36.59 -13.60
N LEU A 314 -18.32 37.41 -13.49
CA LEU A 314 -19.73 36.97 -13.52
C LEU A 314 -20.02 36.13 -14.76
N GLY A 315 -19.55 36.56 -15.93
CA GLY A 315 -19.73 35.82 -17.18
C GLY A 315 -19.15 34.40 -17.11
N LYS A 316 -17.95 34.27 -16.57
CA LYS A 316 -17.30 32.96 -16.38
C LYS A 316 -18.03 32.11 -15.35
N PHE A 317 -18.50 32.71 -14.26
CA PHE A 317 -19.33 32.05 -13.26
C PHE A 317 -20.57 31.40 -13.88
N ILE A 318 -21.34 32.17 -14.67
CA ILE A 318 -22.53 31.69 -15.36
C ILE A 318 -22.20 30.53 -16.29
N GLN A 319 -21.17 30.68 -17.13
CA GLN A 319 -20.76 29.63 -18.06
C GLN A 319 -20.34 28.31 -17.37
N GLN A 320 -19.76 28.40 -16.20
CA GLN A 320 -19.27 27.20 -15.48
C GLN A 320 -20.29 26.61 -14.52
N THR A 321 -21.22 27.42 -14.00
CA THR A 321 -22.16 26.97 -12.97
C THR A 321 -23.47 26.45 -13.59
N ILE A 322 -24.00 27.09 -14.63
CA ILE A 322 -25.24 26.68 -15.25
C ILE A 322 -24.97 25.62 -16.31
N LEU A 323 -25.32 24.37 -16.03
CA LEU A 323 -25.08 23.22 -16.92
C LEU A 323 -26.08 23.14 -18.07
N ASP A 324 -27.33 23.58 -17.84
CA ASP A 324 -28.35 23.64 -18.87
C ASP A 324 -28.04 24.75 -19.86
N SER A 325 -27.75 24.37 -21.11
CA SER A 325 -27.35 25.34 -22.16
C SER A 325 -28.42 26.39 -22.42
N LYS A 326 -29.70 26.02 -22.39
CA LYS A 326 -30.81 26.94 -22.64
C LYS A 326 -30.86 28.06 -21.59
N THR A 327 -30.78 27.70 -20.30
CA THR A 327 -30.79 28.70 -19.22
C THR A 327 -29.49 29.51 -19.23
N ARG A 328 -28.35 28.82 -19.39
CA ARG A 328 -27.02 29.46 -19.44
C ARG A 328 -26.94 30.50 -20.53
N ASP A 329 -27.24 30.12 -21.77
CA ASP A 329 -27.10 30.96 -22.92
C ASP A 329 -28.10 32.15 -22.86
N TYR A 330 -29.33 31.90 -22.41
CA TYR A 330 -30.32 32.96 -22.14
C TYR A 330 -29.80 33.99 -21.12
N VAL A 331 -29.28 33.58 -19.99
CA VAL A 331 -28.74 34.50 -18.97
C VAL A 331 -27.51 35.22 -19.52
N TYR A 332 -26.57 34.47 -20.11
CA TYR A 332 -25.30 35.02 -20.60
C TYR A 332 -25.48 36.06 -21.71
N GLU A 333 -26.37 35.81 -22.71
CA GLU A 333 -26.63 36.71 -23.82
C GLU A 333 -27.35 37.97 -23.40
N ASN A 334 -28.16 37.92 -22.33
CA ASN A 334 -28.89 39.08 -21.81
C ASN A 334 -28.15 39.87 -20.73
N LEU A 335 -26.89 39.49 -20.38
CA LEU A 335 -25.97 40.34 -19.65
C LEU A 335 -25.25 41.29 -20.59
N THR A 336 -25.08 42.53 -20.16
CA THR A 336 -24.22 43.50 -20.88
C THR A 336 -22.73 43.08 -20.76
N GLU A 337 -21.89 43.53 -21.69
CA GLU A 337 -20.45 43.24 -21.65
C GLU A 337 -19.81 43.70 -20.32
N LYS A 338 -20.24 44.85 -19.78
CA LYS A 338 -19.79 45.32 -18.48
C LYS A 338 -20.19 44.41 -17.33
N GLU A 339 -21.41 43.86 -17.37
CA GLU A 339 -21.87 42.93 -16.34
C GLU A 339 -21.13 41.59 -16.40
N LYS A 340 -20.78 41.11 -17.60
CA LYS A 340 -19.99 39.90 -17.78
C LYS A 340 -18.60 40.02 -17.16
N GLU A 341 -18.03 41.23 -17.17
CA GLU A 341 -16.69 41.52 -16.63
C GLU A 341 -16.69 41.83 -15.13
N LEU A 342 -17.85 41.96 -14.46
CA LEU A 342 -17.92 42.18 -13.01
C LEU A 342 -17.16 41.08 -12.27
N ASP A 343 -16.21 41.47 -11.44
CA ASP A 343 -15.45 40.57 -10.61
C ASP A 343 -16.22 40.20 -9.33
N LEU A 344 -16.43 38.90 -9.07
CA LEU A 344 -17.24 38.43 -7.94
C LEU A 344 -16.60 38.72 -6.59
N HIS A 345 -15.32 39.05 -6.51
CA HIS A 345 -14.69 39.48 -5.28
C HIS A 345 -14.92 40.96 -4.97
N SER A 346 -14.69 41.84 -5.97
CA SER A 346 -14.80 43.29 -5.77
C SER A 346 -16.19 43.86 -6.05
N ASP A 347 -16.93 43.28 -7.03
CA ASP A 347 -18.19 43.83 -7.55
C ASP A 347 -19.40 42.94 -7.23
N PHE A 348 -19.33 42.15 -6.15
CA PHE A 348 -20.33 41.15 -5.80
C PHE A 348 -21.78 41.68 -5.75
N LEU A 349 -21.98 42.86 -5.15
CA LEU A 349 -23.31 43.43 -5.02
C LEU A 349 -23.90 43.81 -6.40
N ASP A 350 -23.09 44.30 -7.33
CA ASP A 350 -23.54 44.65 -8.65
C ASP A 350 -23.76 43.42 -9.53
N ALA A 351 -22.92 42.38 -9.38
CA ALA A 351 -23.14 41.06 -9.96
C ALA A 351 -24.46 40.43 -9.46
N LYS A 352 -24.76 40.54 -8.16
CA LYS A 352 -26.02 40.07 -7.57
C LYS A 352 -27.22 40.83 -8.14
N LYS A 353 -27.15 42.14 -8.28
CA LYS A 353 -28.22 42.96 -8.93
C LYS A 353 -28.43 42.55 -10.37
N ALA A 354 -27.35 42.34 -11.15
CA ALA A 354 -27.45 41.88 -12.52
C ALA A 354 -28.20 40.53 -12.62
N LEU A 355 -27.89 39.56 -11.74
CA LEU A 355 -28.56 38.25 -11.69
C LEU A 355 -30.00 38.31 -11.23
N GLN A 356 -30.37 39.29 -10.40
CA GLN A 356 -31.74 39.45 -9.90
C GLN A 356 -32.79 39.52 -11.01
N ARG A 357 -32.43 40.03 -12.19
CA ARG A 357 -33.30 40.12 -13.39
C ARG A 357 -33.68 38.71 -13.90
N PHE A 358 -32.85 37.73 -13.68
CA PHE A 358 -33.03 36.34 -14.14
C PHE A 358 -33.40 35.39 -13.01
N LYS A 359 -33.83 35.93 -11.87
CA LYS A 359 -34.14 35.15 -10.67
C LYS A 359 -35.05 33.97 -10.96
N ASN A 360 -36.14 34.17 -11.69
CA ASN A 360 -37.12 33.10 -11.94
C ASN A 360 -36.55 31.93 -12.75
N GLU A 361 -35.73 32.22 -13.75
CA GLU A 361 -35.07 31.24 -14.61
C GLU A 361 -34.02 30.47 -13.82
N LEU A 362 -33.19 31.19 -13.07
CA LEU A 362 -32.12 30.64 -12.25
C LEU A 362 -32.66 29.76 -11.11
N GLU A 363 -33.73 30.21 -10.44
CA GLU A 363 -34.36 29.41 -9.38
C GLU A 363 -35.04 28.15 -9.95
N ARG A 364 -35.70 28.27 -11.13
CA ARG A 364 -36.28 27.10 -11.80
C ARG A 364 -35.21 26.08 -12.16
N TYR A 365 -34.11 26.52 -12.73
CA TYR A 365 -32.94 25.68 -13.02
C TYR A 365 -32.43 25.01 -11.77
N PHE A 366 -32.17 25.81 -10.72
CA PHE A 366 -31.61 25.29 -9.47
C PHE A 366 -32.53 24.25 -8.80
N CYS A 367 -33.83 24.53 -8.73
CA CYS A 367 -34.80 23.59 -8.17
C CYS A 367 -34.84 22.25 -8.92
N ALA A 368 -34.77 22.30 -10.28
CA ALA A 368 -34.72 21.08 -11.07
C ALA A 368 -33.45 20.25 -10.78
N GLN A 369 -32.29 20.90 -10.67
CA GLN A 369 -31.03 20.23 -10.31
C GLN A 369 -31.07 19.71 -8.87
N ARG A 370 -31.64 20.46 -7.94
CA ARG A 370 -31.84 20.07 -6.55
C ARG A 370 -32.69 18.80 -6.44
N GLU A 371 -33.79 18.72 -7.15
CA GLU A 371 -34.62 17.54 -7.17
C GLU A 371 -33.86 16.28 -7.63
N LEU A 372 -33.06 16.41 -8.69
CA LEU A 372 -32.20 15.32 -9.17
C LEU A 372 -31.14 14.92 -8.17
N ALA A 373 -30.47 15.89 -7.55
CA ALA A 373 -29.44 15.62 -6.53
C ALA A 373 -30.02 14.92 -5.29
N LEU A 374 -31.14 15.43 -4.77
CA LEU A 374 -31.83 14.83 -3.63
C LEU A 374 -32.31 13.42 -3.95
N ARG A 375 -32.89 13.18 -5.14
CA ARG A 375 -33.29 11.84 -5.56
C ARG A 375 -32.15 10.84 -5.59
N TYR A 376 -30.95 11.29 -6.04
CA TYR A 376 -29.75 10.43 -6.01
C TYR A 376 -29.36 10.07 -4.58
N TYR A 377 -29.24 11.07 -3.71
CA TYR A 377 -28.80 10.84 -2.33
C TYR A 377 -29.86 10.18 -1.44
N ASP A 378 -31.17 10.40 -1.71
CA ASP A 378 -32.29 9.78 -1.00
C ASP A 378 -32.54 8.30 -1.41
N SER A 379 -31.82 7.78 -2.39
CA SER A 379 -31.96 6.39 -2.87
C SER A 379 -31.54 5.31 -1.86
N GLY A 380 -31.51 5.61 -0.57
CA GLY A 380 -31.10 4.69 0.50
C GLY A 380 -29.58 4.67 0.74
N ILE A 381 -28.85 5.63 0.16
CA ILE A 381 -27.40 5.78 0.37
C ILE A 381 -27.13 6.13 1.83
N PHE A 382 -27.91 7.07 2.38
CA PHE A 382 -27.80 7.52 3.77
C PHE A 382 -29.05 7.16 4.57
N LYS A 383 -28.87 6.72 5.82
CA LYS A 383 -29.99 6.43 6.71
C LYS A 383 -29.98 7.33 7.92
N GLU A 384 -31.17 7.63 8.41
CA GLU A 384 -31.35 8.43 9.61
C GLU A 384 -30.68 7.77 10.83
N GLY A 385 -29.90 8.54 11.57
CA GLY A 385 -29.18 8.07 12.76
C GLY A 385 -27.86 7.34 12.47
N GLU A 386 -27.52 7.05 11.20
CA GLU A 386 -26.24 6.45 10.86
C GLU A 386 -25.10 7.49 10.91
N LYS A 387 -23.93 7.03 11.37
CA LYS A 387 -22.69 7.78 11.35
C LYS A 387 -21.79 7.18 10.28
N GLU A 388 -21.37 7.99 9.32
CA GLU A 388 -20.59 7.55 8.17
C GLU A 388 -19.25 8.25 8.09
N LEU A 389 -18.20 7.52 7.68
CA LEU A 389 -16.87 8.07 7.44
C LEU A 389 -16.73 8.41 5.97
N VAL A 390 -16.38 9.66 5.67
CA VAL A 390 -16.17 10.13 4.29
C VAL A 390 -14.69 10.18 3.98
N PHE A 391 -14.25 9.30 3.10
CA PHE A 391 -12.92 9.34 2.51
C PHE A 391 -12.90 10.32 1.34
N ASP A 392 -12.20 11.43 1.50
CA ASP A 392 -12.03 12.48 0.49
C ASP A 392 -10.61 13.01 0.53
N CYS A 393 -9.87 12.94 -0.57
CA CYS A 393 -8.50 13.44 -0.68
C CYS A 393 -8.40 14.98 -0.61
N GLY A 394 -9.53 15.70 -0.66
CA GLY A 394 -9.56 17.16 -0.56
C GLY A 394 -9.21 17.68 0.84
N TYR A 395 -8.49 18.80 0.91
CA TYR A 395 -7.99 19.36 2.17
C TYR A 395 -9.07 20.00 3.06
N SER A 396 -10.14 20.52 2.46
CA SER A 396 -11.10 21.41 3.15
C SER A 396 -12.25 20.70 3.88
N GLY A 397 -12.43 19.39 3.67
CA GLY A 397 -13.58 18.65 4.22
C GLY A 397 -14.94 19.13 3.71
N SER A 398 -14.97 19.82 2.56
CA SER A 398 -16.19 20.40 2.01
C SER A 398 -17.26 19.38 1.68
N VAL A 399 -16.88 18.16 1.26
CA VAL A 399 -17.84 17.09 0.94
C VAL A 399 -18.57 16.61 2.22
N ALA A 400 -17.86 16.24 3.28
CA ALA A 400 -18.48 15.79 4.52
C ALA A 400 -19.37 16.88 5.14
N ARG A 401 -18.90 18.14 5.14
CA ARG A 401 -19.66 19.29 5.64
C ARG A 401 -20.93 19.56 4.83
N GLY A 402 -20.84 19.52 3.51
CA GLY A 402 -21.99 19.73 2.64
C GLY A 402 -23.01 18.58 2.76
N LEU A 403 -22.55 17.33 2.90
CA LEU A 403 -23.43 16.20 3.20
C LEU A 403 -24.17 16.41 4.53
N GLY A 404 -23.47 16.86 5.60
CA GLY A 404 -24.10 17.13 6.89
C GLY A 404 -25.16 18.23 6.85
N LYS A 405 -24.96 19.27 5.99
CA LYS A 405 -25.98 20.31 5.78
C LYS A 405 -27.16 19.79 4.95
N ALA A 406 -26.90 19.02 3.90
CA ALA A 406 -27.94 18.47 3.03
C ALA A 406 -28.78 17.39 3.72
N PHE A 407 -28.16 16.60 4.61
CA PHE A 407 -28.78 15.44 5.29
C PHE A 407 -28.56 15.50 6.81
N PRO A 408 -29.19 16.44 7.52
CA PRO A 408 -28.94 16.70 8.95
C PRO A 408 -29.34 15.56 9.88
N LYS A 409 -30.00 14.52 9.39
CA LYS A 409 -30.39 13.34 10.15
C LYS A 409 -29.33 12.24 10.18
N ALA A 410 -28.29 12.35 9.36
CA ALA A 410 -27.10 11.49 9.37
C ALA A 410 -25.85 12.30 9.79
N THR A 411 -24.85 11.62 10.28
CA THR A 411 -23.59 12.25 10.68
C THR A 411 -22.46 11.83 9.74
N PHE A 412 -21.68 12.81 9.30
CA PHE A 412 -20.58 12.59 8.37
C PHE A 412 -19.28 13.12 8.94
N ASP A 413 -18.35 12.22 9.26
CA ASP A 413 -16.99 12.59 9.63
C ASP A 413 -16.06 12.38 8.45
N LYS A 414 -15.00 13.18 8.37
CA LYS A 414 -14.01 13.07 7.32
C LYS A 414 -12.81 12.25 7.76
N TYR A 415 -12.37 11.31 6.94
CA TYR A 415 -11.04 10.71 7.04
C TYR A 415 -10.01 11.63 6.42
N TYR A 416 -9.02 12.05 7.21
CA TYR A 416 -7.96 12.96 6.77
C TYR A 416 -6.70 12.17 6.42
N LEU A 417 -6.24 12.28 5.17
CA LEU A 417 -4.92 11.76 4.75
C LEU A 417 -3.77 12.60 5.30
N TRP A 418 -4.01 13.89 5.52
CA TRP A 418 -3.03 14.85 6.02
C TRP A 418 -3.71 15.75 7.04
N GLN A 419 -3.22 15.73 8.28
CA GLN A 419 -3.48 16.80 9.25
C GLN A 419 -2.26 17.71 9.24
N SER A 420 -2.47 18.96 8.82
CA SER A 420 -1.46 20.02 8.96
C SER A 420 -1.40 20.52 10.39
#